data_8f490c8c64efab23b719f98783208a40
#
_entry.id   8f490c8c64efab23b719f98783208a40
#
_cell.length_a   1.000
_cell.length_b   1.000
_cell.length_c   1.000
_cell.angle_alpha   90.00
_cell.angle_beta   90.00
_cell.angle_gamma   90.00
#
_symmetry.space_group_name_H-M   'P 1'
#
loop_
_entity.id
_entity.type
_entity.pdbx_description
1 polymer ?
#
loop_
_entity_poly.entity_id
_entity_poly.type
_entity_poly.pdbx_seq_one_letter_code
_entity_poly.pdbx_strand_id
1 'polypeptide(L)'
;SYATEVSPSLVTDLSKKVISINVNFSGSKFHIFGAIKKNNPQISSIDQPPFDIIIEVIGPPITMNLFQKEKKFGFWINRKIDNLKNIPSFYSISGTKPLDILLPNNIETANDIGLVKQINTKNQKIENELIDQILFIGKDKKQYNENNTPITLLENTLFSNEIDFPTNIHEGNYKVKIH
;
A
#
# COMPACT_ATOMS: atom_id res chain seq x y z
N SER A 1 -21.77 -26.23 7.14
CA SER A 1 -21.31 -25.10 6.30
C SER A 1 -19.92 -24.76 6.78
N TYR A 2 -18.89 -25.24 6.09
CA TYR A 2 -17.50 -24.87 6.38
C TYR A 2 -17.26 -23.51 5.76
N ALA A 3 -16.97 -22.50 6.59
CA ALA A 3 -16.43 -21.25 6.12
C ALA A 3 -15.02 -21.53 5.60
N THR A 4 -14.80 -21.38 4.30
CA THR A 4 -13.49 -21.45 3.71
C THR A 4 -12.76 -20.17 4.16
N GLU A 5 -11.80 -20.32 5.06
CA GLU A 5 -10.88 -19.22 5.38
C GLU A 5 -10.07 -18.92 4.11
N VAL A 6 -10.39 -17.80 3.47
CA VAL A 6 -9.63 -17.31 2.35
C VAL A 6 -8.39 -16.62 2.89
N SER A 7 -7.29 -17.33 2.93
CA SER A 7 -6.00 -16.73 3.25
C SER A 7 -5.47 -16.00 2.02
N PRO A 8 -5.23 -14.69 2.10
CA PRO A 8 -4.57 -13.98 1.00
C PRO A 8 -3.17 -14.56 0.80
N SER A 9 -2.84 -14.94 -0.43
CA SER A 9 -1.48 -15.32 -0.77
C SER A 9 -0.62 -14.08 -0.87
N LEU A 10 0.62 -14.15 -0.38
CA LEU A 10 1.51 -13.02 -0.24
C LEU A 10 2.70 -13.13 -1.19
N VAL A 11 2.97 -12.06 -1.91
CA VAL A 11 4.18 -11.88 -2.71
C VAL A 11 4.98 -10.74 -2.09
N THR A 12 6.23 -11.00 -1.71
CA THR A 12 7.10 -10.01 -1.07
C THR A 12 8.17 -9.51 -2.03
N ASP A 13 8.40 -8.20 -2.02
CA ASP A 13 9.51 -7.52 -2.66
C ASP A 13 10.33 -6.83 -1.58
N LEU A 14 11.55 -7.33 -1.34
CA LEU A 14 12.38 -6.92 -0.21
C LEU A 14 13.48 -5.97 -0.65
N SER A 15 13.68 -4.92 0.15
CA SER A 15 14.91 -4.13 0.10
C SER A 15 16.13 -5.02 0.36
N LYS A 16 17.29 -4.67 -0.22
CA LYS A 16 18.56 -5.36 -0.01
C LYS A 16 19.03 -5.42 1.46
N LYS A 17 18.47 -4.57 2.33
CA LYS A 17 18.78 -4.51 3.76
C LYS A 17 17.92 -5.44 4.62
N VAL A 18 16.77 -5.88 4.13
CA VAL A 18 15.89 -6.79 4.87
C VAL A 18 16.33 -8.23 4.60
N ILE A 19 16.63 -8.97 5.65
CA ILE A 19 17.11 -10.37 5.56
C ILE A 19 16.02 -11.40 5.78
N SER A 20 14.96 -11.03 6.50
CA SER A 20 13.81 -11.91 6.72
C SER A 20 12.54 -11.09 6.95
N ILE A 21 11.43 -11.65 6.53
CA ILE A 21 10.10 -11.13 6.77
C ILE A 21 9.17 -12.29 7.11
N ASN A 22 8.30 -12.07 8.07
CA ASN A 22 7.18 -12.94 8.38
C ASN A 22 5.90 -12.13 8.35
N VAL A 23 4.87 -12.73 7.82
CA VAL A 23 3.55 -12.10 7.70
C VAL A 23 2.52 -13.04 8.28
N ASN A 24 1.69 -12.51 9.16
CA ASN A 24 0.63 -13.25 9.79
C ASN A 24 -0.69 -12.48 9.67
N PHE A 25 -1.75 -13.20 9.34
CA PHE A 25 -3.09 -12.66 9.28
C PHE A 25 -3.89 -13.15 10.49
N SER A 26 -4.43 -12.24 11.27
CA SER A 26 -5.24 -12.54 12.45
C SER A 26 -6.48 -11.67 12.48
N GLY A 27 -7.64 -12.27 12.27
CA GLY A 27 -8.92 -11.56 12.21
C GLY A 27 -8.96 -10.59 11.03
N SER A 28 -9.10 -9.29 11.33
CA SER A 28 -9.07 -8.20 10.35
C SER A 28 -7.73 -7.46 10.30
N LYS A 29 -6.68 -8.03 10.89
CA LYS A 29 -5.36 -7.39 11.00
C LYS A 29 -4.29 -8.19 10.30
N PHE A 30 -3.40 -7.48 9.66
CA PHE A 30 -2.23 -7.99 8.97
C PHE A 30 -0.98 -7.57 9.72
N HIS A 31 -0.24 -8.55 10.25
CA HIS A 31 0.97 -8.30 11.01
C HIS A 31 2.19 -8.62 10.16
N ILE A 32 3.07 -7.65 9.99
CA ILE A 32 4.32 -7.79 9.27
C ILE A 32 5.46 -7.65 10.28
N PHE A 33 6.34 -8.64 10.32
CA PHE A 33 7.55 -8.65 11.12
C PHE A 33 8.75 -8.88 10.23
N GLY A 34 9.84 -8.19 10.51
CA GLY A 34 11.05 -8.41 9.73
C GLY A 34 12.33 -8.07 10.49
N ALA A 35 13.44 -8.49 9.91
CA ALA A 35 14.76 -8.19 10.40
C ALA A 35 15.61 -7.51 9.33
N ILE A 36 16.40 -6.52 9.75
CA ILE A 36 17.30 -5.75 8.92
C ILE A 36 18.72 -6.28 9.05
N LYS A 37 19.43 -6.37 7.93
CA LYS A 37 20.85 -6.75 7.91
C LYS A 37 21.68 -5.68 8.62
N LYS A 38 22.50 -6.09 9.57
CA LYS A 38 23.51 -5.22 10.19
C LYS A 38 24.59 -4.89 9.16
N ASN A 39 24.91 -3.60 9.03
CA ASN A 39 25.97 -3.15 8.12
C ASN A 39 27.35 -3.63 8.58
N ASN A 40 27.55 -3.73 9.91
CA ASN A 40 28.75 -4.28 10.51
C ASN A 40 28.39 -5.10 11.75
N PRO A 41 28.64 -6.42 11.77
CA PRO A 41 28.31 -7.29 12.90
C PRO A 41 29.11 -6.97 14.18
N GLN A 42 30.21 -6.24 14.07
CA GLN A 42 31.05 -5.84 15.21
C GLN A 42 30.59 -4.54 15.89
N ILE A 43 29.70 -3.78 15.24
CA ILE A 43 29.14 -2.55 15.80
C ILE A 43 27.81 -2.90 16.50
N SER A 44 27.65 -2.39 17.73
CA SER A 44 26.37 -2.49 18.44
C SER A 44 25.23 -1.92 17.60
N SER A 45 24.04 -2.50 17.70
CA SER A 45 22.85 -1.98 17.03
C SER A 45 22.49 -0.53 17.44
N ILE A 46 22.94 -0.11 18.63
CA ILE A 46 22.77 1.24 19.14
C ILE A 46 23.66 2.25 18.42
N ASP A 47 24.83 1.81 17.97
CA ASP A 47 25.82 2.68 17.29
C ASP A 47 25.62 2.74 15.76
N GLN A 48 24.66 1.98 15.22
CA GLN A 48 24.32 2.04 13.80
C GLN A 48 23.42 3.27 13.50
N PRO A 49 23.60 3.94 12.36
CA PRO A 49 22.69 4.99 11.98
C PRO A 49 21.27 4.45 11.85
N PRO A 50 20.25 5.22 12.29
CA PRO A 50 18.87 4.77 12.21
C PRO A 50 18.48 4.50 10.75
N PHE A 51 17.77 3.40 10.53
CA PHE A 51 17.15 3.11 9.25
C PHE A 51 15.74 3.70 9.23
N ASP A 52 15.37 4.22 8.10
CA ASP A 52 13.98 4.52 7.80
C ASP A 52 13.43 3.39 6.92
N ILE A 53 12.21 2.98 7.21
CA ILE A 53 11.53 1.89 6.52
C ILE A 53 10.19 2.39 6.03
N ILE A 54 9.85 2.02 4.81
CA ILE A 54 8.51 2.20 4.24
C ILE A 54 8.00 0.83 3.83
N ILE A 55 6.77 0.53 4.21
CA ILE A 55 6.06 -0.69 3.81
C ILE A 55 4.83 -0.29 3.01
N GLU A 56 4.74 -0.81 1.79
CA GLU A 56 3.52 -0.75 0.97
C GLU A 56 2.87 -2.13 0.93
N VAL A 57 1.55 -2.16 1.10
CA VAL A 57 0.74 -3.35 0.87
C VAL A 57 -0.26 -3.04 -0.24
N ILE A 58 -0.22 -3.81 -1.31
CA ILE A 58 -0.98 -3.60 -2.52
C ILE A 58 -1.87 -4.82 -2.75
N GLY A 59 -3.18 -4.62 -2.75
CA GLY A 59 -4.15 -5.68 -2.98
C GLY A 59 -4.25 -6.11 -4.44
N PRO A 60 -4.95 -7.22 -4.69
CA PRO A 60 -5.17 -7.72 -6.04
C PRO A 60 -5.88 -6.68 -6.92
N PRO A 61 -5.64 -6.70 -8.23
CA PRO A 61 -6.23 -5.74 -9.14
C PRO A 61 -7.73 -5.99 -9.35
N ILE A 62 -8.49 -4.92 -9.36
CA ILE A 62 -9.92 -4.91 -9.68
C ILE A 62 -10.22 -4.01 -10.86
N THR A 63 -11.45 -4.10 -11.36
CA THR A 63 -12.00 -3.17 -12.35
C THR A 63 -12.92 -2.18 -11.63
N MET A 64 -12.67 -0.89 -11.79
CA MET A 64 -13.51 0.17 -11.27
C MET A 64 -14.34 0.81 -12.37
N ASN A 65 -15.64 1.03 -12.08
CA ASN A 65 -16.53 1.80 -12.94
C ASN A 65 -16.48 3.27 -12.49
N LEU A 66 -16.06 4.14 -13.38
CA LEU A 66 -15.98 5.57 -13.13
C LEU A 66 -17.04 6.32 -13.90
N PHE A 67 -17.47 7.47 -13.36
CA PHE A 67 -18.52 8.28 -13.93
C PHE A 67 -18.06 9.73 -14.03
N GLN A 68 -18.38 10.37 -15.14
CA GLN A 68 -18.19 11.80 -15.35
C GLN A 68 -19.55 12.51 -15.36
N LYS A 69 -19.61 13.66 -14.72
CA LYS A 69 -20.78 14.53 -14.83
C LYS A 69 -20.74 15.29 -16.15
N GLU A 70 -21.76 15.12 -16.96
CA GLU A 70 -21.93 15.83 -18.23
C GLU A 70 -23.21 16.64 -18.17
N LYS A 71 -23.16 17.90 -18.63
CA LYS A 71 -24.35 18.75 -18.74
C LYS A 71 -25.01 18.51 -20.09
N LYS A 72 -26.20 17.92 -20.08
CA LYS A 72 -27.03 17.71 -21.28
C LYS A 72 -28.40 18.41 -21.09
N PHE A 73 -28.79 19.24 -22.06
CA PHE A 73 -30.05 19.94 -22.05
C PHE A 73 -30.36 20.71 -20.74
N GLY A 74 -29.33 21.28 -20.12
CA GLY A 74 -29.48 22.03 -18.85
C GLY A 74 -29.42 21.15 -17.57
N PHE A 75 -29.42 19.84 -17.69
CA PHE A 75 -29.33 18.88 -16.56
C PHE A 75 -27.97 18.24 -16.45
N TRP A 76 -27.52 17.98 -15.21
CA TRP A 76 -26.33 17.21 -14.95
C TRP A 76 -26.65 15.72 -14.94
N ILE A 77 -26.06 14.97 -15.83
CA ILE A 77 -26.19 13.51 -15.92
C ILE A 77 -24.84 12.83 -15.62
N ASN A 78 -24.90 11.69 -14.98
CA ASN A 78 -23.71 10.84 -14.80
C ASN A 78 -23.53 10.01 -16.06
N ARG A 79 -22.44 10.25 -16.78
CA ARG A 79 -22.02 9.41 -17.89
C ARG A 79 -20.98 8.42 -17.38
N LYS A 80 -21.20 7.12 -17.60
CA LYS A 80 -20.17 6.12 -17.41
C LYS A 80 -19.06 6.34 -18.42
N ILE A 81 -17.82 6.58 -17.93
CA ILE A 81 -16.73 6.91 -18.83
C ILE A 81 -15.99 5.65 -19.23
N ASP A 82 -15.57 4.85 -18.24
CA ASP A 82 -14.75 3.70 -18.54
C ASP A 82 -14.74 2.67 -17.38
N ASN A 83 -14.40 1.44 -17.75
CA ASN A 83 -14.03 0.41 -16.83
C ASN A 83 -12.51 0.42 -16.71
N LEU A 84 -11.97 1.14 -15.73
CA LEU A 84 -10.54 1.10 -15.48
C LEU A 84 -10.17 -0.23 -14.83
N LYS A 85 -9.32 -0.96 -15.53
CA LYS A 85 -8.78 -2.25 -15.06
C LYS A 85 -7.49 -2.02 -14.25
N ASN A 86 -7.05 -3.05 -13.55
CA ASN A 86 -5.79 -3.06 -12.82
C ASN A 86 -5.67 -1.99 -11.72
N ILE A 87 -6.80 -1.60 -11.12
CA ILE A 87 -6.80 -0.71 -9.96
C ILE A 87 -6.60 -1.56 -8.71
N PRO A 88 -5.68 -1.20 -7.79
CA PRO A 88 -5.51 -1.94 -6.55
C PRO A 88 -6.81 -1.99 -5.74
N SER A 89 -7.24 -3.18 -5.32
CA SER A 89 -8.41 -3.34 -4.46
C SER A 89 -8.17 -2.86 -3.03
N PHE A 90 -6.91 -2.81 -2.64
CA PHE A 90 -6.43 -2.34 -1.34
C PHE A 90 -5.07 -1.69 -1.51
N TYR A 91 -4.81 -0.66 -0.73
CA TYR A 91 -3.50 -0.03 -0.64
C TYR A 91 -3.26 0.49 0.76
N SER A 92 -2.13 0.16 1.32
CA SER A 92 -1.66 0.73 2.58
C SER A 92 -0.19 1.08 2.46
N ILE A 93 0.18 2.24 2.98
CA ILE A 93 1.56 2.67 3.09
C ILE A 93 1.84 3.13 4.52
N SER A 94 2.93 2.65 5.09
CA SER A 94 3.36 2.95 6.45
C SER A 94 4.84 3.27 6.47
N GLY A 95 5.24 4.14 7.37
CA GLY A 95 6.64 4.52 7.56
C GLY A 95 7.06 4.49 9.02
N THR A 96 8.36 4.43 9.27
CA THR A 96 8.94 4.62 10.62
C THR A 96 8.81 6.07 11.11
N LYS A 97 8.63 7.00 10.18
CA LYS A 97 8.36 8.44 10.39
C LYS A 97 7.19 8.88 9.51
N PRO A 98 6.64 10.08 9.71
CA PRO A 98 5.65 10.66 8.81
C PRO A 98 6.10 10.61 7.34
N LEU A 99 5.18 10.26 6.45
CA LEU A 99 5.51 10.01 5.04
C LEU A 99 5.99 11.25 4.30
N ASP A 100 5.55 12.45 4.69
CA ASP A 100 6.03 13.73 4.16
C ASP A 100 7.52 13.97 4.45
N ILE A 101 8.03 13.40 5.55
CA ILE A 101 9.45 13.42 5.91
C ILE A 101 10.23 12.35 5.13
N LEU A 102 9.65 11.15 4.99
CA LEU A 102 10.32 10.02 4.34
C LEU A 102 10.31 10.12 2.81
N LEU A 103 9.27 10.73 2.26
CA LEU A 103 9.01 10.82 0.82
C LEU A 103 8.89 12.28 0.38
N PRO A 104 9.96 13.07 0.41
CA PRO A 104 9.93 14.34 -0.29
C PRO A 104 9.69 14.10 -1.79
N ASN A 105 8.99 15.02 -2.46
CA ASN A 105 8.44 14.88 -3.83
C ASN A 105 9.39 14.29 -4.89
N ASN A 106 10.70 14.44 -4.71
CA ASN A 106 11.72 13.88 -5.61
C ASN A 106 12.00 12.39 -5.37
N ILE A 107 11.80 11.86 -4.15
CA ILE A 107 12.03 10.45 -3.80
C ILE A 107 10.83 9.59 -4.19
N GLU A 108 9.63 10.11 -4.03
CA GLU A 108 8.39 9.43 -4.44
C GLU A 108 8.41 9.06 -5.93
N THR A 109 8.94 9.96 -6.77
CA THR A 109 9.04 9.73 -8.22
C THR A 109 10.14 8.74 -8.60
N ALA A 110 11.21 8.64 -7.80
CA ALA A 110 12.38 7.83 -8.14
C ALA A 110 12.25 6.34 -7.75
N ASN A 111 11.42 6.01 -6.75
CA ASN A 111 11.39 4.67 -6.14
C ASN A 111 10.11 3.87 -6.41
N ASP A 112 9.25 4.31 -7.32
CA ASP A 112 7.96 3.66 -7.62
C ASP A 112 7.06 3.46 -6.39
N ILE A 113 7.13 4.40 -5.44
CA ILE A 113 6.35 4.40 -4.20
C ILE A 113 5.08 5.26 -4.39
N GLY A 114 3.99 4.83 -3.81
CA GLY A 114 2.74 5.58 -3.79
C GLY A 114 1.63 4.98 -4.66
N LEU A 115 0.38 5.17 -4.22
CA LEU A 115 -0.80 4.59 -4.86
C LEU A 115 -0.98 5.06 -6.30
N VAL A 116 -0.83 6.34 -6.55
CA VAL A 116 -0.95 6.92 -7.91
C VAL A 116 0.08 6.30 -8.86
N LYS A 117 1.28 6.06 -8.37
CA LYS A 117 2.33 5.40 -9.14
C LYS A 117 1.96 3.95 -9.45
N GLN A 118 1.42 3.20 -8.48
CA GLN A 118 0.97 1.82 -8.69
C GLN A 118 -0.16 1.75 -9.74
N ILE A 119 -1.07 2.71 -9.72
CA ILE A 119 -2.16 2.82 -10.71
C ILE A 119 -1.58 3.08 -12.11
N ASN A 120 -0.70 4.08 -12.24
CA ASN A 120 -0.15 4.51 -13.53
C ASN A 120 0.85 3.51 -14.13
N THR A 121 1.50 2.69 -13.33
CA THR A 121 2.44 1.65 -13.82
C THR A 121 1.70 0.56 -14.62
N LYS A 122 0.46 0.27 -14.27
CA LYS A 122 -0.34 -0.79 -14.91
C LYS A 122 -1.36 -0.26 -15.91
N ASN A 123 -1.52 1.04 -16.00
CA ASN A 123 -2.46 1.70 -16.90
C ASN A 123 -1.71 2.74 -17.73
N GLN A 124 -2.25 3.06 -18.92
CA GLN A 124 -1.83 4.27 -19.61
C GLN A 124 -2.15 5.46 -18.69
N LYS A 125 -1.41 6.56 -18.86
CA LYS A 125 -1.59 7.77 -18.03
C LYS A 125 -3.08 8.14 -17.93
N ILE A 126 -3.61 8.00 -16.73
CA ILE A 126 -5.00 8.30 -16.41
C ILE A 126 -5.12 9.80 -16.13
N GLU A 127 -6.22 10.42 -16.54
CA GLU A 127 -6.50 11.82 -16.24
C GLU A 127 -6.62 12.07 -14.73
N ASN A 128 -6.13 13.20 -14.26
CA ASN A 128 -6.08 13.52 -12.83
C ASN A 128 -7.47 13.47 -12.16
N GLU A 129 -8.51 13.90 -12.87
CA GLU A 129 -9.89 13.86 -12.37
C GLU A 129 -10.34 12.42 -12.06
N LEU A 130 -9.95 11.45 -12.88
CA LEU A 130 -10.25 10.03 -12.66
C LEU A 130 -9.41 9.45 -11.52
N ILE A 131 -8.15 9.86 -11.40
CA ILE A 131 -7.31 9.51 -10.24
C ILE A 131 -7.98 9.99 -8.95
N ASP A 132 -8.43 11.24 -8.89
CA ASP A 132 -9.09 11.79 -7.70
C ASP A 132 -10.36 11.02 -7.33
N GLN A 133 -11.15 10.57 -8.32
CA GLN A 133 -12.30 9.70 -8.07
C GLN A 133 -11.90 8.34 -7.49
N ILE A 134 -10.85 7.71 -8.02
CA ILE A 134 -10.31 6.43 -7.52
C ILE A 134 -9.89 6.58 -6.06
N LEU A 135 -9.13 7.64 -5.75
CA LEU A 135 -8.65 7.92 -4.41
C LEU A 135 -9.81 8.18 -3.45
N PHE A 136 -10.79 8.95 -3.86
CA PHE A 136 -11.99 9.23 -3.06
C PHE A 136 -12.77 7.96 -2.74
N ILE A 137 -13.06 7.12 -3.74
CA ILE A 137 -13.78 5.85 -3.57
C ILE A 137 -13.02 4.91 -2.63
N GLY A 138 -11.71 4.79 -2.82
CA GLY A 138 -10.88 3.91 -2.00
C GLY A 138 -10.78 4.36 -0.54
N LYS A 139 -10.70 5.67 -0.29
CA LYS A 139 -10.71 6.24 1.06
C LYS A 139 -12.07 6.05 1.74
N ASP A 140 -13.16 6.34 1.04
CA ASP A 140 -14.53 6.16 1.55
C ASP A 140 -14.80 4.72 1.98
N LYS A 141 -14.34 3.76 1.20
CA LYS A 141 -14.44 2.32 1.49
C LYS A 141 -13.38 1.80 2.47
N LYS A 142 -12.52 2.65 3.01
CA LYS A 142 -11.37 2.28 3.87
C LYS A 142 -10.42 1.27 3.23
N GLN A 143 -10.37 1.24 1.91
CA GLN A 143 -9.47 0.38 1.12
C GLN A 143 -8.11 1.03 0.91
N TYR A 144 -8.01 2.36 0.98
CA TYR A 144 -6.76 3.10 0.81
C TYR A 144 -6.40 3.83 2.10
N ASN A 145 -5.28 3.42 2.69
CA ASN A 145 -4.80 3.90 3.97
C ASN A 145 -3.37 4.42 3.86
N GLU A 146 -3.13 5.60 4.40
CA GLU A 146 -1.81 6.20 4.47
C GLU A 146 -1.42 6.42 5.93
N ASN A 147 -0.35 5.79 6.37
CA ASN A 147 0.31 5.97 7.66
C ASN A 147 -0.61 5.89 8.91
N ASN A 148 -1.71 5.14 8.82
CA ASN A 148 -2.63 4.96 9.94
C ASN A 148 -2.01 4.12 11.07
N THR A 149 -1.01 3.31 10.75
CA THR A 149 -0.28 2.44 11.68
C THR A 149 1.21 2.56 11.42
N PRO A 150 1.95 3.34 12.23
CA PRO A 150 3.38 3.53 12.03
C PRO A 150 4.15 2.22 12.23
N ILE A 151 5.28 2.09 11.53
CA ILE A 151 6.20 0.97 11.70
C ILE A 151 6.95 1.16 13.01
N THR A 152 6.95 0.13 13.86
CA THR A 152 7.78 0.09 15.05
C THR A 152 9.12 -0.52 14.72
N LEU A 153 10.21 0.17 15.06
CA LEU A 153 11.58 -0.29 14.87
C LEU A 153 12.25 -0.47 16.22
N LEU A 154 12.70 -1.70 16.49
CA LEU A 154 13.40 -2.06 17.74
C LEU A 154 14.89 -2.22 17.46
N GLU A 155 15.72 -1.47 18.17
CA GLU A 155 17.19 -1.52 18.14
C GLU A 155 17.78 -1.48 16.73
N ASN A 156 17.16 -0.74 15.82
CA ASN A 156 17.55 -0.66 14.41
C ASN A 156 17.75 -2.02 13.72
N THR A 157 17.09 -3.06 14.21
CA THR A 157 17.28 -4.44 13.74
C THR A 157 15.96 -5.13 13.41
N LEU A 158 14.96 -4.99 14.28
CA LEU A 158 13.67 -5.66 14.12
C LEU A 158 12.59 -4.60 13.86
N PHE A 159 11.73 -4.87 12.91
CA PHE A 159 10.58 -4.00 12.65
C PHE A 159 9.27 -4.79 12.69
N SER A 160 8.22 -4.09 13.06
CA SER A 160 6.86 -4.60 13.00
C SER A 160 5.90 -3.53 12.49
N ASN A 161 4.89 -3.98 11.78
CA ASN A 161 3.80 -3.15 11.31
C ASN A 161 2.48 -3.92 11.42
N GLU A 162 1.44 -3.24 11.86
CA GLU A 162 0.09 -3.80 11.95
C GLU A 162 -0.82 -2.98 11.05
N ILE A 163 -1.53 -3.64 10.15
CA ILE A 163 -2.38 -3.01 9.15
C ILE A 163 -3.80 -3.55 9.29
N ASP A 164 -4.77 -2.66 9.43
CA ASP A 164 -6.17 -3.01 9.45
C ASP A 164 -6.71 -3.21 8.04
N PHE A 165 -7.43 -4.32 7.83
CA PHE A 165 -8.18 -4.56 6.61
C PHE A 165 -9.66 -4.21 6.77
N PRO A 166 -10.29 -3.69 5.73
CA PRO A 166 -11.75 -3.55 5.72
C PRO A 166 -12.42 -4.93 5.74
N THR A 167 -13.67 -4.97 6.20
CA THR A 167 -14.46 -6.22 6.27
C THR A 167 -14.65 -6.89 4.90
N ASN A 168 -14.57 -6.13 3.82
CA ASN A 168 -14.78 -6.59 2.43
C ASN A 168 -13.45 -6.64 1.68
N ILE A 169 -12.50 -7.45 2.16
CA ILE A 169 -11.24 -7.66 1.43
C ILE A 169 -11.48 -8.51 0.18
N HIS A 170 -10.79 -8.19 -0.89
CA HIS A 170 -10.83 -8.99 -2.11
C HIS A 170 -9.90 -10.19 -2.00
N GLU A 171 -10.38 -11.33 -2.48
CA GLU A 171 -9.54 -12.53 -2.62
C GLU A 171 -8.44 -12.30 -3.65
N GLY A 172 -7.29 -12.88 -3.43
CA GLY A 172 -6.18 -12.83 -4.37
C GLY A 172 -4.83 -12.57 -3.72
N ASN A 173 -3.85 -12.25 -4.56
CA ASN A 173 -2.48 -12.03 -4.14
C ASN A 173 -2.28 -10.58 -3.65
N TYR A 174 -1.86 -10.44 -2.41
CA TYR A 174 -1.42 -9.16 -1.84
C TYR A 174 0.09 -9.06 -1.98
N LYS A 175 0.56 -7.94 -2.54
CA LYS A 175 1.99 -7.66 -2.69
C LYS A 175 2.45 -6.76 -1.54
N VAL A 176 3.52 -7.17 -0.85
CA VAL A 176 4.21 -6.35 0.16
C VAL A 176 5.55 -5.90 -0.41
N LYS A 177 5.76 -4.60 -0.46
CA LYS A 177 7.04 -3.97 -0.82
C LYS A 177 7.63 -3.32 0.41
N ILE A 178 8.93 -3.53 0.63
CA ILE A 178 9.68 -2.93 1.73
C ILE A 178 10.84 -2.14 1.14
N HIS A 179 10.85 -0.84 1.45
CA HIS A 179 11.86 0.11 0.98
C HIS A 179 12.72 0.63 2.13
#